data_7a392931f182ae9b68327729447e9332
#
_entry.id   7a392931f182ae9b68327729447e9332
#
_cell.length_a   1.000
_cell.length_b   1.000
_cell.length_c   1.000
_cell.angle_alpha   90.00
_cell.angle_beta   90.00
_cell.angle_gamma   90.00
#
_symmetry.space_group_name_H-M   'P 1'
#
loop_
_entity.id
_entity.type
_entity.pdbx_description
1 polymer ?
#
loop_
_entity_poly.entity_id
_entity_poly.type
_entity_poly.pdbx_seq_one_letter_code
_entity_poly.pdbx_strand_id
1 'polypeptide(L)'
;MDRNPFVVNAAVREKVRHLAGLGVRQDDIAKIVRCSPKTLRKRCRDDLDGGVAEANAIVSGCLFAAAKGGNITAQIFWLKSRARWRERDAADNRAAADDAEVNSPVVLVLPDNGRDPELAQAPQDVRESLERQRRR
;
A
#
# COMPACT_ATOMS: atom_id res chain seq x y z
N MET A 1 0.68 -50.33 14.88
CA MET A 1 0.62 -48.87 14.57
C MET A 1 0.19 -48.74 13.12
N ASP A 2 -1.09 -48.62 12.90
CA ASP A 2 -1.66 -48.49 11.54
C ASP A 2 -1.27 -47.16 10.94
N ARG A 3 -0.26 -47.18 10.09
CA ARG A 3 0.04 -46.08 9.20
C ARG A 3 -1.04 -46.04 8.12
N ASN A 4 -2.19 -45.45 8.45
CA ASN A 4 -3.16 -45.14 7.43
C ASN A 4 -2.47 -44.23 6.40
N PRO A 5 -2.20 -44.71 5.17
CA PRO A 5 -1.49 -43.92 4.19
C PRO A 5 -2.37 -42.71 3.86
N PHE A 6 -1.84 -41.51 4.05
CA PHE A 6 -2.52 -40.28 3.66
C PHE A 6 -2.87 -40.32 2.18
N VAL A 7 -4.15 -40.55 1.90
CA VAL A 7 -4.68 -40.61 0.53
C VAL A 7 -5.15 -39.22 0.14
N VAL A 8 -4.50 -38.66 -0.87
CA VAL A 8 -4.89 -37.38 -1.45
C VAL A 8 -6.06 -37.64 -2.43
N ASN A 9 -7.26 -37.44 -1.97
CA ASN A 9 -8.45 -37.45 -2.82
C ASN A 9 -8.87 -36.02 -3.20
N ALA A 10 -9.83 -35.88 -4.13
CA ALA A 10 -10.33 -34.59 -4.58
C ALA A 10 -10.85 -33.72 -3.42
N ALA A 11 -11.55 -34.31 -2.47
CA ALA A 11 -12.09 -33.58 -1.31
C ALA A 11 -10.98 -33.02 -0.39
N VAL A 12 -9.87 -33.76 -0.22
CA VAL A 12 -8.70 -33.27 0.53
C VAL A 12 -8.03 -32.14 -0.22
N ARG A 13 -7.85 -32.23 -1.53
CA ARG A 13 -7.28 -31.17 -2.36
C ARG A 13 -8.10 -29.89 -2.28
N GLU A 14 -9.42 -29.99 -2.44
CA GLU A 14 -10.32 -28.86 -2.35
C GLU A 14 -10.27 -28.19 -0.97
N LYS A 15 -10.28 -29.01 0.09
CA LYS A 15 -10.13 -28.51 1.47
C LYS A 15 -8.80 -27.79 1.69
N VAL A 16 -7.69 -28.33 1.18
CA VAL A 16 -6.37 -27.71 1.27
C VAL A 16 -6.36 -26.38 0.52
N ARG A 17 -6.90 -26.35 -0.71
CA ARG A 17 -7.01 -25.14 -1.53
C ARG A 17 -7.82 -24.05 -0.83
N HIS A 18 -8.97 -24.41 -0.27
CA HIS A 18 -9.82 -23.49 0.46
C HIS A 18 -9.15 -22.91 1.70
N LEU A 19 -8.53 -23.77 2.55
CA LEU A 19 -7.82 -23.32 3.75
C LEU A 19 -6.59 -22.45 3.42
N ALA A 20 -5.87 -22.78 2.36
CA ALA A 20 -4.76 -21.97 1.87
C ALA A 20 -5.23 -20.58 1.42
N GLY A 21 -6.35 -20.51 0.70
CA GLY A 21 -6.99 -19.25 0.30
C GLY A 21 -7.41 -18.38 1.48
N LEU A 22 -7.85 -18.98 2.58
CA LEU A 22 -8.14 -18.27 3.83
C LEU A 22 -6.90 -17.80 4.59
N GLY A 23 -5.68 -18.11 4.11
CA GLY A 23 -4.43 -17.73 4.76
C GLY A 23 -4.05 -18.58 5.97
N VAL A 24 -4.65 -19.76 6.14
CA VAL A 24 -4.30 -20.69 7.22
C VAL A 24 -2.88 -21.20 7.01
N ARG A 25 -2.08 -21.27 8.09
CA ARG A 25 -0.69 -21.74 8.02
C ARG A 25 -0.61 -23.20 7.57
N GLN A 26 0.36 -23.52 6.74
CA GLN A 26 0.53 -24.88 6.19
C GLN A 26 0.64 -25.97 7.27
N ASP A 27 1.26 -25.66 8.42
CA ASP A 27 1.39 -26.61 9.53
C ASP A 27 0.02 -26.90 10.19
N ASP A 28 -0.86 -25.92 10.23
CA ASP A 28 -2.22 -26.10 10.77
C ASP A 28 -3.13 -26.80 9.76
N ILE A 29 -2.98 -26.50 8.47
CA ILE A 29 -3.65 -27.27 7.39
C ILE A 29 -3.23 -28.74 7.49
N ALA A 30 -1.95 -29.04 7.69
CA ALA A 30 -1.46 -30.42 7.83
C ALA A 30 -2.10 -31.14 9.01
N LYS A 31 -2.29 -30.47 10.16
CA LYS A 31 -3.03 -31.03 11.32
C LYS A 31 -4.50 -31.30 10.98
N ILE A 32 -5.16 -30.37 10.29
CA ILE A 32 -6.58 -30.51 9.90
C ILE A 32 -6.81 -31.71 8.96
N VAL A 33 -5.90 -31.91 8.00
CA VAL A 33 -5.98 -33.02 7.05
C VAL A 33 -5.28 -34.29 7.54
N ARG A 34 -4.75 -34.27 8.77
CA ARG A 34 -4.09 -35.41 9.44
C ARG A 34 -2.90 -35.98 8.65
N CYS A 35 -2.04 -35.10 8.16
CA CYS A 35 -0.79 -35.49 7.50
C CYS A 35 0.40 -34.71 8.05
N SER A 36 1.61 -35.14 7.69
CA SER A 36 2.79 -34.34 8.04
C SER A 36 2.93 -33.11 7.14
N PRO A 37 3.46 -31.97 7.64
CA PRO A 37 3.69 -30.79 6.82
C PRO A 37 4.55 -31.06 5.58
N LYS A 38 5.53 -31.97 5.70
CA LYS A 38 6.38 -32.41 4.59
C LYS A 38 5.56 -33.12 3.51
N THR A 39 4.64 -33.99 3.92
CA THR A 39 3.74 -34.72 2.99
C THR A 39 2.78 -33.76 2.30
N LEU A 40 2.20 -32.82 3.06
CA LEU A 40 1.32 -31.79 2.51
C LEU A 40 2.04 -31.00 1.39
N ARG A 41 3.21 -30.44 1.67
CA ARG A 41 4.00 -29.66 0.70
C ARG A 41 4.40 -30.49 -0.54
N LYS A 42 4.68 -31.79 -0.36
CA LYS A 42 5.05 -32.66 -1.48
C LYS A 42 3.88 -33.02 -2.38
N ARG A 43 2.70 -33.28 -1.80
CA ARG A 43 1.55 -33.84 -2.54
C ARG A 43 0.48 -32.82 -2.93
N CYS A 44 0.41 -31.69 -2.23
CA CYS A 44 -0.63 -30.67 -2.41
C CYS A 44 -0.04 -29.28 -2.65
N ARG A 45 1.19 -29.18 -3.21
CA ARG A 45 1.83 -27.90 -3.47
C ARG A 45 1.01 -27.03 -4.39
N ASP A 46 0.56 -27.58 -5.49
CA ASP A 46 -0.24 -26.85 -6.49
C ASP A 46 -1.58 -26.38 -5.90
N ASP A 47 -2.17 -27.17 -4.99
CA ASP A 47 -3.41 -26.80 -4.31
C ASP A 47 -3.21 -25.70 -3.27
N LEU A 48 -2.05 -25.68 -2.58
CA LEU A 48 -1.67 -24.61 -1.65
C LEU A 48 -1.43 -23.30 -2.40
N ASP A 49 -0.63 -23.33 -3.44
CA ASP A 49 -0.29 -22.14 -4.23
C ASP A 49 -1.51 -21.65 -5.02
N GLY A 50 -2.29 -22.56 -5.60
CA GLY A 50 -3.52 -22.24 -6.31
C GLY A 50 -4.58 -21.60 -5.42
N GLY A 51 -4.76 -22.09 -4.19
CA GLY A 51 -5.73 -21.51 -3.24
C GLY A 51 -5.38 -20.07 -2.87
N VAL A 52 -4.11 -19.78 -2.61
CA VAL A 52 -3.64 -18.41 -2.32
C VAL A 52 -3.83 -17.50 -3.54
N ALA A 53 -3.48 -17.98 -4.74
CA ALA A 53 -3.62 -17.21 -5.97
C ALA A 53 -5.09 -16.87 -6.27
N GLU A 54 -6.00 -17.82 -6.11
CA GLU A 54 -7.42 -17.65 -6.32
C GLU A 54 -8.03 -16.64 -5.32
N ALA A 55 -7.70 -16.74 -4.04
CA ALA A 55 -8.15 -15.80 -3.02
C ALA A 55 -7.65 -14.38 -3.30
N ASN A 56 -6.38 -14.23 -3.67
CA ASN A 56 -5.82 -12.96 -4.06
C ASN A 56 -6.51 -12.37 -5.30
N ALA A 57 -6.88 -13.18 -6.27
CA ALA A 57 -7.61 -12.74 -7.46
C ALA A 57 -9.01 -12.21 -7.09
N ILE A 58 -9.73 -12.91 -6.21
CA ILE A 58 -11.05 -12.50 -5.73
C ILE A 58 -10.97 -11.15 -4.99
N VAL A 59 -10.06 -11.04 -4.00
CA VAL A 59 -9.89 -9.81 -3.22
C VAL A 59 -9.45 -8.65 -4.12
N SER A 60 -8.53 -8.90 -5.06
CA SER A 60 -8.11 -7.90 -6.04
C SER A 60 -9.26 -7.44 -6.92
N GLY A 61 -10.14 -8.35 -7.32
CA GLY A 61 -11.35 -8.02 -8.08
C GLY A 61 -12.31 -7.12 -7.30
N CYS A 62 -12.56 -7.44 -6.03
CA CYS A 62 -13.38 -6.61 -5.13
C CYS A 62 -12.77 -5.21 -4.93
N LEU A 63 -11.46 -5.15 -4.70
CA LEU A 63 -10.75 -3.88 -4.56
C LEU A 63 -10.85 -3.02 -5.82
N PHE A 64 -10.65 -3.64 -6.98
CA PHE A 64 -10.75 -2.96 -8.27
C PHE A 64 -12.18 -2.47 -8.55
N ALA A 65 -13.19 -3.27 -8.23
CA ALA A 65 -14.59 -2.87 -8.35
C ALA A 65 -14.92 -1.68 -7.43
N ALA A 66 -14.44 -1.69 -6.18
CA ALA A 66 -14.61 -0.58 -5.26
C ALA A 66 -13.91 0.70 -5.76
N ALA A 67 -12.69 0.57 -6.31
CA ALA A 67 -11.95 1.69 -6.89
C ALA A 67 -12.69 2.30 -8.11
N LYS A 68 -13.25 1.46 -8.98
CA LYS A 68 -14.11 1.90 -10.10
C LYS A 68 -15.39 2.59 -9.62
N GLY A 69 -15.95 2.15 -8.50
CA GLY A 69 -17.13 2.75 -7.87
C GLY A 69 -16.88 4.10 -7.20
N GLY A 70 -15.67 4.65 -7.27
CA GLY A 70 -15.33 5.97 -6.74
C GLY A 70 -14.82 5.97 -5.30
N ASN A 71 -14.52 4.81 -4.73
CA ASN A 71 -13.92 4.74 -3.40
C ASN A 71 -12.45 5.21 -3.46
N ILE A 72 -12.19 6.40 -2.94
CA ILE A 72 -10.87 7.04 -2.99
C ILE A 72 -9.80 6.21 -2.28
N THR A 73 -10.12 5.61 -1.13
CA THR A 73 -9.18 4.76 -0.39
C THR A 73 -8.77 3.54 -1.21
N ALA A 74 -9.73 2.89 -1.88
CA ALA A 74 -9.46 1.76 -2.76
C ALA A 74 -8.61 2.17 -3.99
N GLN A 75 -8.84 3.36 -4.54
CA GLN A 75 -8.04 3.90 -5.66
C GLN A 75 -6.60 4.15 -5.24
N ILE A 76 -6.38 4.81 -4.10
CA ILE A 76 -5.04 5.08 -3.56
C ILE A 76 -4.31 3.76 -3.28
N PHE A 77 -4.98 2.79 -2.63
CA PHE A 77 -4.39 1.50 -2.33
C PHE A 77 -4.02 0.73 -3.61
N TRP A 78 -4.89 0.76 -4.63
CA TRP A 78 -4.63 0.12 -5.92
C TRP A 78 -3.40 0.73 -6.61
N LEU A 79 -3.30 2.05 -6.66
CA LEU A 79 -2.17 2.76 -7.25
C LEU A 79 -0.87 2.46 -6.50
N LYS A 80 -0.88 2.47 -5.17
CA LYS A 80 0.30 2.14 -4.35
C LYS A 80 0.75 0.68 -4.56
N SER A 81 -0.18 -0.28 -4.60
CA SER A 81 0.14 -1.70 -4.66
C SER A 81 0.52 -2.18 -6.07
N ARG A 82 -0.13 -1.65 -7.12
CA ARG A 82 0.04 -2.12 -8.51
C ARG A 82 0.90 -1.22 -9.37
N ALA A 83 0.72 0.10 -9.28
CA ALA A 83 1.46 1.08 -10.06
C ALA A 83 2.77 1.52 -9.40
N ARG A 84 3.12 0.95 -8.24
CA ARG A 84 4.30 1.33 -7.45
C ARG A 84 4.36 2.83 -7.14
N TRP A 85 3.20 3.43 -7.02
CA TRP A 85 3.08 4.84 -6.69
C TRP A 85 3.52 5.04 -5.25
N ARG A 86 4.67 5.68 -5.05
CA ARG A 86 5.16 6.05 -3.73
C ARG A 86 4.73 7.49 -3.45
N GLU A 87 4.09 7.72 -2.32
CA GLU A 87 4.12 9.04 -1.73
C GLU A 87 5.59 9.34 -1.43
N ARG A 88 6.09 10.50 -1.87
CA ARG A 88 7.38 10.97 -1.40
C ARG A 88 7.25 11.22 0.09
N ASP A 89 7.84 10.34 0.88
CA ASP A 89 7.96 10.56 2.31
C ASP A 89 8.77 11.83 2.55
N ALA A 90 8.42 12.60 3.59
CA ALA A 90 9.16 13.81 3.96
C ALA A 90 10.67 13.56 4.20
N ALA A 91 11.08 12.31 4.38
CA ALA A 91 12.46 11.88 4.47
C ALA A 91 13.19 11.89 3.11
N ASP A 92 12.50 11.51 2.01
CA ASP A 92 13.09 11.56 0.65
C ASP A 92 13.30 13.01 0.18
N ASN A 93 12.49 13.96 0.69
CA ASN A 93 12.70 15.39 0.42
C ASN A 93 13.93 15.96 1.12
N ARG A 94 14.42 15.36 2.23
CA ARG A 94 15.66 15.78 2.88
C ARG A 94 16.89 15.33 2.11
N ALA A 95 16.91 14.11 1.60
CA ALA A 95 18.02 13.61 0.78
C ALA A 95 18.16 14.34 -0.56
N ALA A 96 17.04 14.79 -1.15
CA ALA A 96 17.05 15.59 -2.38
C ALA A 96 17.39 17.09 -2.13
N ALA A 97 17.29 17.57 -0.89
CA ALA A 97 17.64 18.93 -0.52
C ALA A 97 19.14 19.10 -0.27
N ASP A 98 19.84 18.02 0.10
CA ASP A 98 21.29 18.06 0.30
C ASP A 98 22.11 18.10 -1.02
N ASP A 99 21.49 17.67 -2.14
CA ASP A 99 22.11 17.71 -3.48
C ASP A 99 21.73 18.96 -4.29
N ALA A 100 20.80 19.77 -3.82
CA ALA A 100 20.39 21.02 -4.45
C ALA A 100 20.86 22.21 -3.60
N GLU A 101 22.11 22.60 -3.76
CA GLU A 101 22.62 23.91 -3.35
C GLU A 101 21.92 25.00 -4.20
N VAL A 102 20.63 25.22 -3.94
CA VAL A 102 19.91 26.40 -4.42
C VAL A 102 19.28 27.06 -3.20
N ASN A 103 20.08 27.87 -2.56
CA ASN A 103 19.68 28.82 -1.53
C ASN A 103 18.82 29.91 -2.18
N SER A 104 17.55 29.62 -2.39
CA SER A 104 16.54 30.61 -2.72
C SER A 104 15.32 30.36 -1.84
N PRO A 105 15.06 31.20 -0.83
CA PRO A 105 13.84 31.09 -0.05
C PRO A 105 12.65 31.29 -0.99
N VAL A 106 11.82 30.25 -1.13
CA VAL A 106 10.51 30.39 -1.78
C VAL A 106 9.62 31.18 -0.83
N VAL A 107 9.50 32.48 -1.08
CA VAL A 107 8.55 33.32 -0.37
C VAL A 107 7.17 33.06 -0.94
N LEU A 108 6.38 32.28 -0.24
CA LEU A 108 4.96 32.09 -0.56
C LEU A 108 4.21 33.37 -0.15
N VAL A 109 3.94 34.26 -1.09
CA VAL A 109 3.12 35.44 -0.84
C VAL A 109 1.65 34.98 -0.87
N LEU A 110 1.05 34.79 0.30
CA LEU A 110 -0.39 34.61 0.42
C LEU A 110 -1.10 35.95 0.14
N PRO A 111 -2.19 35.96 -0.63
CA PRO A 111 -2.95 37.16 -0.81
C PRO A 111 -3.52 37.66 0.54
N ASP A 112 -3.34 38.94 0.80
CA ASP A 112 -3.82 39.61 2.00
C ASP A 112 -5.37 39.50 2.07
N ASN A 113 -5.86 38.71 3.04
CA ASN A 113 -7.28 38.59 3.32
C ASN A 113 -7.76 39.56 4.42
N GLY A 114 -6.94 40.54 4.77
CA GLY A 114 -7.30 41.62 5.72
C GLY A 114 -7.49 41.17 7.18
N ARG A 115 -6.99 39.97 7.55
CA ARG A 115 -7.21 39.43 8.92
C ARG A 115 -5.95 39.19 9.74
N ASP A 116 -4.74 39.40 9.20
CA ASP A 116 -3.51 39.16 9.95
C ASP A 116 -2.84 40.46 10.41
N PRO A 117 -2.96 40.81 11.71
CA PRO A 117 -2.24 41.96 12.31
C PRO A 117 -0.70 41.74 12.39
N GLU A 118 -0.23 40.51 12.11
CA GLU A 118 1.19 40.14 12.24
C GLU A 118 2.03 40.62 11.04
N LEU A 119 1.42 40.87 9.89
CA LEU A 119 2.09 41.47 8.73
C LEU A 119 2.46 42.94 8.92
N ALA A 120 1.93 43.57 9.97
CA ALA A 120 2.30 44.93 10.34
C ALA A 120 3.75 45.03 10.87
N GLN A 121 4.38 43.90 11.25
CA GLN A 121 5.73 43.84 11.82
C GLN A 121 6.78 43.31 10.81
N ALA A 122 6.46 43.18 9.53
CA ALA A 122 7.42 42.75 8.53
C ALA A 122 8.56 43.77 8.39
N PRO A 123 9.83 43.31 8.23
CA PRO A 123 10.99 44.18 8.01
C PRO A 123 10.76 45.14 6.83
N GLN A 124 11.33 46.36 6.94
CA GLN A 124 11.05 47.45 5.98
C GLN A 124 11.48 47.12 4.55
N ASP A 125 12.50 46.31 4.35
CA ASP A 125 13.02 45.84 3.07
C ASP A 125 11.97 45.00 2.29
N VAL A 126 11.14 44.21 3.00
CA VAL A 126 10.05 43.42 2.41
C VAL A 126 8.90 44.33 1.98
N ARG A 127 8.61 45.37 2.75
CA ARG A 127 7.53 46.34 2.41
C ARG A 127 7.87 47.12 1.15
N GLU A 128 9.11 47.60 1.02
CA GLU A 128 9.56 48.35 -0.17
C GLU A 128 9.54 47.48 -1.44
N SER A 129 9.89 46.21 -1.34
CA SER A 129 9.82 45.27 -2.48
C SER A 129 8.39 45.10 -2.99
N LEU A 130 7.40 44.98 -2.09
CA LEU A 130 5.98 44.83 -2.43
C LEU A 130 5.38 46.08 -3.05
N GLU A 131 5.78 47.26 -2.57
CA GLU A 131 5.32 48.55 -3.14
C GLU A 131 5.86 48.81 -4.54
N ARG A 132 7.09 48.37 -4.85
CA ARG A 132 7.66 48.45 -6.21
C ARG A 132 6.93 47.56 -7.21
N GLN A 133 6.40 46.42 -6.78
CA GLN A 133 5.61 45.53 -7.65
C GLN A 133 4.18 46.03 -7.88
N ARG A 134 3.60 46.78 -6.97
CA ARG A 134 2.24 47.39 -7.14
C ARG A 134 2.18 48.56 -8.08
N ARG A 135 3.30 49.16 -8.45
CA ARG A 135 3.38 50.34 -9.34
C ARG A 135 3.69 50.00 -10.79
N ARG A 136 3.74 48.70 -11.14
CA ARG A 136 3.88 48.25 -12.54
C ARG A 136 2.59 47.63 -13.02
#